data_3af94116b3321cd5be46747578d5cf98
#
_entry.id   3af94116b3321cd5be46747578d5cf98
#
_cell.length_a   1.000
_cell.length_b   1.000
_cell.length_c   1.000
_cell.angle_alpha   90.00
_cell.angle_beta   90.00
_cell.angle_gamma   90.00
#
_symmetry.space_group_name_H-M   'P 1'
#
loop_
_entity.id
_entity.type
_entity.pdbx_description
1 polymer ?
#
loop_
_entity_poly.entity_id
_entity_poly.type
_entity_poly.pdbx_seq_one_letter_code
_entity_poly.pdbx_strand_id
1 'polypeptide(L)'
;ENCVNGAKYEVAELLITPLTLGDSILSASEKRSGCALVDMGADTTTISIYSNNILRKLVVVPIGSHNATMDIAYCLKIDVEEAESLKVKYGRAWLEDYEGAQSKILKLSHGRETNEGRLCEIIEARYEEILHNVWAQIEEDSDKLTSGIIFTGGGAQIAALNEAFKQVNKRDKQIRIVKGMPADICMTSTTYIPDNGRTSNILSLLLHGDQNCVIYQTEAEKEANV
;
A
#
# COMPACT_ATOMS: atom_id res chain seq x y z
N GLU A 1 -12.58 21.19 -2.01
CA GLU A 1 -13.60 21.97 -2.74
C GLU A 1 -13.08 23.35 -3.15
N ASN A 2 -12.58 24.18 -2.23
CA ASN A 2 -12.17 25.57 -2.53
C ASN A 2 -11.15 25.68 -3.66
N CYS A 3 -10.17 24.78 -3.75
CA CYS A 3 -9.15 24.79 -4.81
C CYS A 3 -9.78 24.49 -6.18
N VAL A 4 -10.69 23.50 -6.23
CA VAL A 4 -11.38 23.08 -7.47
C VAL A 4 -12.33 24.18 -7.94
N ASN A 5 -13.12 24.73 -7.01
CA ASN A 5 -14.03 25.84 -7.30
C ASN A 5 -13.27 27.11 -7.72
N GLY A 6 -12.10 27.38 -7.11
CA GLY A 6 -11.20 28.47 -7.50
C GLY A 6 -10.65 28.32 -8.92
N ALA A 7 -10.53 27.09 -9.42
CA ALA A 7 -10.15 26.78 -10.80
C ALA A 7 -11.35 26.78 -11.77
N LYS A 8 -12.55 27.19 -11.31
CA LYS A 8 -13.80 27.24 -12.08
C LYS A 8 -14.34 25.86 -12.50
N TYR A 9 -14.07 24.84 -11.70
CA TYR A 9 -14.67 23.49 -11.82
C TYR A 9 -15.63 23.27 -10.66
N GLU A 10 -16.66 22.44 -10.89
CA GLU A 10 -17.55 21.97 -9.83
C GLU A 10 -17.07 20.62 -9.29
N VAL A 11 -17.20 20.42 -7.97
CA VAL A 11 -16.94 19.14 -7.34
C VAL A 11 -18.20 18.30 -7.44
N ALA A 12 -18.18 17.25 -8.28
CA ALA A 12 -19.31 16.35 -8.46
C ALA A 12 -19.43 15.38 -7.26
N GLU A 13 -18.31 14.87 -6.77
CA GLU A 13 -18.28 13.87 -5.69
C GLU A 13 -16.96 13.93 -4.91
N LEU A 14 -17.00 13.52 -3.63
CA LEU A 14 -15.86 13.36 -2.76
C LEU A 14 -15.76 11.90 -2.34
N LEU A 15 -14.71 11.22 -2.77
CA LEU A 15 -14.45 9.83 -2.42
C LEU A 15 -13.35 9.74 -1.37
N ILE A 16 -13.53 8.83 -0.42
CA ILE A 16 -12.54 8.55 0.63
C ILE A 16 -11.81 7.26 0.25
N THR A 17 -10.53 7.37 -0.08
CA THR A 17 -9.69 6.27 -0.57
C THR A 17 -9.77 4.99 0.28
N PRO A 18 -9.71 5.00 1.62
CA PRO A 18 -9.82 3.77 2.42
C PRO A 18 -11.15 3.03 2.23
N LEU A 19 -12.25 3.73 1.95
CA LEU A 19 -13.56 3.11 1.70
C LEU A 19 -13.57 2.45 0.31
N THR A 20 -13.22 3.20 -0.73
CA THR A 20 -13.20 2.69 -2.10
C THR A 20 -12.22 1.52 -2.25
N LEU A 21 -11.06 1.61 -1.59
CA LEU A 21 -10.07 0.54 -1.55
C LEU A 21 -10.63 -0.72 -0.88
N GLY A 22 -11.32 -0.57 0.25
CA GLY A 22 -12.00 -1.68 0.94
C GLY A 22 -13.07 -2.33 0.09
N ASP A 23 -13.82 -1.55 -0.68
CA ASP A 23 -14.86 -2.07 -1.57
C ASP A 23 -14.28 -2.80 -2.78
N SER A 24 -13.12 -2.36 -3.27
CA SER A 24 -12.46 -2.97 -4.43
C SER A 24 -11.65 -4.23 -4.08
N ILE A 25 -11.11 -4.33 -2.86
CA ILE A 25 -10.17 -5.41 -2.48
C ILE A 25 -10.83 -6.49 -1.64
N LEU A 26 -11.78 -6.11 -0.78
CA LEU A 26 -12.41 -7.02 0.17
C LEU A 26 -13.70 -7.59 -0.39
N SER A 27 -13.86 -8.89 -0.30
CA SER A 27 -15.14 -9.54 -0.59
C SER A 27 -16.20 -9.18 0.47
N ALA A 28 -17.49 -9.27 0.07
CA ALA A 28 -18.60 -9.05 1.00
C ALA A 28 -18.56 -10.04 2.19
N SER A 29 -18.05 -11.27 1.98
CA SER A 29 -17.88 -12.24 3.04
C SER A 29 -16.80 -11.83 4.03
N GLU A 30 -15.64 -11.34 3.59
CA GLU A 30 -14.57 -10.83 4.45
C GLU A 30 -15.05 -9.64 5.30
N LYS A 31 -15.70 -8.67 4.68
CA LYS A 31 -16.27 -7.50 5.39
C LYS A 31 -17.34 -7.90 6.42
N ARG A 32 -18.14 -8.93 6.12
CA ARG A 32 -19.17 -9.44 7.04
C ARG A 32 -18.57 -10.19 8.21
N SER A 33 -17.65 -11.11 7.95
CA SER A 33 -17.05 -11.99 8.96
C SER A 33 -16.07 -11.25 9.87
N GLY A 34 -15.53 -10.11 9.41
CA GLY A 34 -14.53 -9.33 10.13
C GLY A 34 -13.13 -9.52 9.57
N CYS A 35 -12.54 -8.42 9.13
CA CYS A 35 -11.19 -8.36 8.61
C CYS A 35 -10.55 -6.99 8.87
N ALA A 36 -9.22 -6.94 8.81
CA ALA A 36 -8.46 -5.70 8.75
C ALA A 36 -7.82 -5.55 7.37
N LEU A 37 -8.00 -4.40 6.74
CA LEU A 37 -7.28 -4.00 5.53
C LEU A 37 -6.17 -3.02 5.92
N VAL A 38 -4.94 -3.36 5.57
CA VAL A 38 -3.74 -2.56 5.85
C VAL A 38 -3.13 -2.11 4.54
N ASP A 39 -3.27 -0.83 4.23
CA ASP A 39 -2.65 -0.19 3.07
C ASP A 39 -1.31 0.42 3.47
N MET A 40 -0.22 -0.25 3.07
CA MET A 40 1.15 0.19 3.35
C MET A 40 1.65 1.07 2.20
N GLY A 41 1.53 2.38 2.39
CA GLY A 41 2.03 3.39 1.45
C GLY A 41 3.52 3.70 1.61
N ALA A 42 3.95 4.80 0.99
CA ALA A 42 5.30 5.33 1.12
C ALA A 42 5.50 6.00 2.49
N ASP A 43 4.63 6.95 2.83
CA ASP A 43 4.78 7.80 4.02
C ASP A 43 3.80 7.42 5.14
N THR A 44 2.72 6.72 4.81
CA THR A 44 1.67 6.35 5.77
C THR A 44 1.27 4.88 5.61
N THR A 45 0.80 4.31 6.71
CA THR A 45 0.12 3.01 6.72
C THR A 45 -1.29 3.21 7.24
N THR A 46 -2.29 2.91 6.41
CA THR A 46 -3.72 3.06 6.75
C THR A 46 -4.32 1.71 7.12
N ILE A 47 -5.01 1.68 8.26
CA ILE A 47 -5.62 0.46 8.79
C ILE A 47 -7.14 0.67 8.86
N SER A 48 -7.89 -0.18 8.17
CA SER A 48 -9.35 -0.18 8.10
C SER A 48 -9.89 -1.50 8.64
N ILE A 49 -10.65 -1.46 9.73
CA ILE A 49 -11.24 -2.66 10.33
C ILE A 49 -12.72 -2.73 9.96
N TYR A 50 -13.11 -3.84 9.34
CA TYR A 50 -14.47 -4.12 8.93
C TYR A 50 -15.09 -5.24 9.78
N SER A 51 -16.37 -5.11 10.11
CA SER A 51 -17.19 -6.15 10.71
C SER A 51 -18.65 -5.89 10.40
N ASN A 52 -19.41 -6.93 10.05
CA ASN A 52 -20.83 -6.86 9.65
C ASN A 52 -21.05 -5.91 8.46
N ASN A 53 -20.15 -5.90 7.48
CA ASN A 53 -20.12 -5.02 6.31
C ASN A 53 -19.99 -3.51 6.64
N ILE A 54 -19.56 -3.16 7.84
CA ILE A 54 -19.41 -1.77 8.28
C ILE A 54 -17.95 -1.52 8.61
N LEU A 55 -17.41 -0.38 8.15
CA LEU A 55 -16.12 0.13 8.63
C LEU A 55 -16.26 0.54 10.10
N ARG A 56 -15.55 -0.15 10.99
CA ARG A 56 -15.61 0.05 12.44
C ARG A 56 -14.52 0.96 12.96
N LYS A 57 -13.34 0.87 12.34
CA LYS A 57 -12.16 1.63 12.77
C LYS A 57 -11.35 2.01 11.54
N LEU A 58 -10.91 3.25 11.51
CA LEU A 58 -9.98 3.76 10.51
C LEU A 58 -8.86 4.50 11.24
N VAL A 59 -7.63 4.06 11.01
CA VAL A 59 -6.43 4.65 11.61
C VAL A 59 -5.40 4.90 10.52
N VAL A 60 -4.75 6.04 10.58
CA VAL A 60 -3.60 6.37 9.74
C VAL A 60 -2.38 6.51 10.63
N VAL A 61 -1.40 5.65 10.43
CA VAL A 61 -0.11 5.69 11.12
C VAL A 61 0.87 6.44 10.21
N PRO A 62 1.54 7.51 10.69
CA PRO A 62 2.43 8.34 9.87
C PRO A 62 3.82 7.69 9.71
N ILE A 63 3.83 6.44 9.26
CA ILE A 63 5.03 5.66 8.95
C ILE A 63 4.73 4.73 7.77
N GLY A 64 5.65 4.63 6.82
CA GLY A 64 5.48 3.82 5.62
C GLY A 64 6.81 3.30 5.08
N SER A 65 6.76 2.70 3.90
CA SER A 65 7.91 2.02 3.29
C SER A 65 9.05 2.97 2.88
N HIS A 66 8.76 4.27 2.71
CA HIS A 66 9.79 5.28 2.42
C HIS A 66 10.73 5.50 3.60
N ASN A 67 10.26 5.29 4.83
CA ASN A 67 11.13 5.34 6.00
C ASN A 67 12.27 4.31 5.91
N ALA A 68 11.98 3.09 5.41
CA ALA A 68 13.03 2.10 5.15
C ALA A 68 14.03 2.57 4.07
N THR A 69 13.55 3.26 3.02
CA THR A 69 14.43 3.85 2.00
C THR A 69 15.36 4.88 2.61
N MET A 70 14.83 5.75 3.46
CA MET A 70 15.63 6.77 4.15
C MET A 70 16.67 6.16 5.09
N ASP A 71 16.32 5.09 5.80
CA ASP A 71 17.28 4.36 6.66
C ASP A 71 18.40 3.72 5.84
N ILE A 72 18.08 3.11 4.69
CA ILE A 72 19.07 2.56 3.77
C ILE A 72 20.01 3.66 3.28
N ALA A 73 19.45 4.77 2.80
CA ALA A 73 20.23 5.91 2.31
C ALA A 73 21.18 6.44 3.37
N TYR A 74 20.70 6.60 4.60
CA TYR A 74 21.50 7.06 5.74
C TYR A 74 22.58 6.07 6.15
N CYS A 75 22.23 4.80 6.36
CA CYS A 75 23.14 3.78 6.84
C CYS A 75 24.24 3.43 5.82
N LEU A 76 23.87 3.38 4.52
CA LEU A 76 24.82 3.06 3.45
C LEU A 76 25.45 4.31 2.84
N LYS A 77 25.02 5.52 3.23
CA LYS A 77 25.48 6.82 2.72
C LYS A 77 25.41 6.90 1.20
N ILE A 78 24.24 6.55 0.66
CA ILE A 78 23.90 6.57 -0.77
C ILE A 78 22.71 7.50 -1.01
N ASP A 79 22.46 7.82 -2.27
CA ASP A 79 21.29 8.62 -2.66
C ASP A 79 19.99 7.86 -2.46
N VAL A 80 18.89 8.60 -2.26
CA VAL A 80 17.57 8.04 -1.96
C VAL A 80 17.05 7.17 -3.11
N GLU A 81 17.32 7.55 -4.35
CA GLU A 81 16.95 6.81 -5.55
C GLU A 81 17.68 5.47 -5.63
N GLU A 82 18.97 5.44 -5.29
CA GLU A 82 19.75 4.21 -5.22
C GLU A 82 19.24 3.31 -4.10
N ALA A 83 18.96 3.88 -2.92
CA ALA A 83 18.40 3.18 -1.78
C ALA A 83 17.04 2.54 -2.10
N GLU A 84 16.15 3.27 -2.78
CA GLU A 84 14.85 2.74 -3.23
C GLU A 84 15.03 1.59 -4.22
N SER A 85 15.95 1.73 -5.17
CA SER A 85 16.26 0.69 -6.15
C SER A 85 16.77 -0.59 -5.48
N LEU A 86 17.64 -0.47 -4.47
CA LEU A 86 18.15 -1.60 -3.70
C LEU A 86 17.04 -2.26 -2.88
N LYS A 87 16.20 -1.47 -2.20
CA LYS A 87 15.06 -1.97 -1.44
C LYS A 87 14.10 -2.78 -2.31
N VAL A 88 13.73 -2.25 -3.47
CA VAL A 88 12.78 -2.92 -4.38
C VAL A 88 13.38 -4.20 -4.96
N LYS A 89 14.67 -4.20 -5.27
CA LYS A 89 15.31 -5.31 -5.96
C LYS A 89 15.77 -6.44 -5.03
N TYR A 90 16.30 -6.11 -3.87
CA TYR A 90 16.96 -7.07 -2.97
C TYR A 90 16.36 -7.06 -1.56
N GLY A 91 15.48 -6.12 -1.24
CA GLY A 91 14.94 -5.95 0.11
C GLY A 91 14.04 -7.10 0.54
N ARG A 92 14.18 -7.47 1.80
CA ARG A 92 13.31 -8.44 2.49
C ARG A 92 12.96 -7.91 3.87
N ALA A 93 11.70 -8.09 4.25
CA ALA A 93 11.22 -7.71 5.59
C ALA A 93 11.62 -8.71 6.68
N TRP A 94 12.04 -9.89 6.28
CA TRP A 94 12.55 -10.96 7.14
C TRP A 94 13.61 -11.75 6.39
N LEU A 95 14.71 -12.08 7.06
CA LEU A 95 15.79 -12.85 6.50
C LEU A 95 16.03 -14.10 7.36
N GLU A 96 15.84 -15.28 6.78
CA GLU A 96 16.03 -16.56 7.47
C GLU A 96 17.51 -16.99 7.48
N ASP A 97 18.20 -16.77 6.36
CA ASP A 97 19.61 -17.13 6.16
C ASP A 97 20.50 -15.89 6.07
N TYR A 98 20.95 -15.38 7.19
CA TYR A 98 21.87 -14.24 7.26
C TYR A 98 23.27 -14.57 6.73
N GLU A 99 23.76 -15.80 6.97
CA GLU A 99 25.11 -16.20 6.53
C GLU A 99 25.20 -16.24 5.01
N GLY A 100 24.23 -16.87 4.35
CA GLY A 100 24.13 -16.90 2.90
C GLY A 100 23.96 -15.50 2.28
N ALA A 101 23.19 -14.64 2.91
CA ALA A 101 22.97 -13.27 2.44
C ALA A 101 24.21 -12.36 2.63
N GLN A 102 25.02 -12.58 3.67
CA GLN A 102 26.28 -11.85 3.85
C GLN A 102 27.31 -12.16 2.76
N SER A 103 27.24 -13.32 2.14
CA SER A 103 28.12 -13.69 1.03
C SER A 103 27.79 -13.00 -0.29
N LYS A 104 26.57 -12.45 -0.43
CA LYS A 104 26.10 -11.79 -1.65
C LYS A 104 26.45 -10.30 -1.64
N ILE A 105 27.48 -9.95 -2.40
CA ILE A 105 27.95 -8.57 -2.50
C ILE A 105 27.09 -7.75 -3.45
N LEU A 106 26.65 -6.58 -2.99
CA LEU A 106 25.92 -5.57 -3.75
C LEU A 106 26.85 -4.39 -4.04
N LYS A 107 26.96 -4.03 -5.31
CA LYS A 107 27.73 -2.87 -5.75
C LYS A 107 26.90 -1.61 -5.56
N LEU A 108 27.51 -0.61 -4.96
CA LEU A 108 26.95 0.71 -4.75
C LEU A 108 27.63 1.73 -5.68
N SER A 109 27.03 2.92 -5.75
CA SER A 109 27.63 4.06 -6.44
C SER A 109 29.03 4.38 -5.88
N HIS A 110 29.84 5.04 -6.71
CA HIS A 110 31.21 5.44 -6.38
C HIS A 110 32.17 4.28 -5.99
N GLY A 111 31.94 3.07 -6.52
CA GLY A 111 32.81 1.90 -6.31
C GLY A 111 32.76 1.32 -4.90
N ARG A 112 31.76 1.67 -4.10
CA ARG A 112 31.52 1.08 -2.78
C ARG A 112 30.76 -0.24 -2.90
N GLU A 113 30.78 -1.01 -1.85
CA GLU A 113 30.11 -2.29 -1.76
C GLU A 113 29.39 -2.45 -0.41
N THR A 114 28.32 -3.20 -0.42
CA THR A 114 27.64 -3.72 0.77
C THR A 114 27.28 -5.19 0.52
N ASN A 115 26.56 -5.82 1.41
CA ASN A 115 26.01 -7.15 1.16
C ASN A 115 24.51 -7.19 1.39
N GLU A 116 23.85 -8.22 0.85
CA GLU A 116 22.39 -8.39 0.96
C GLU A 116 21.96 -8.51 2.44
N GLY A 117 22.76 -9.17 3.29
CA GLY A 117 22.47 -9.32 4.71
C GLY A 117 22.38 -7.97 5.42
N ARG A 118 23.36 -7.06 5.20
CA ARG A 118 23.33 -5.72 5.78
C ARG A 118 22.16 -4.88 5.30
N LEU A 119 21.84 -4.96 4.02
CA LEU A 119 20.66 -4.28 3.45
C LEU A 119 19.39 -4.77 4.12
N CYS A 120 19.20 -6.10 4.22
CA CYS A 120 18.01 -6.68 4.82
C CYS A 120 17.90 -6.39 6.33
N GLU A 121 19.01 -6.36 7.07
CA GLU A 121 19.02 -5.98 8.48
C GLU A 121 18.43 -4.57 8.71
N ILE A 122 18.79 -3.61 7.84
CA ILE A 122 18.25 -2.24 7.93
C ILE A 122 16.74 -2.24 7.64
N ILE A 123 16.34 -2.96 6.61
CA ILE A 123 14.92 -3.04 6.18
C ILE A 123 14.08 -3.74 7.25
N GLU A 124 14.55 -4.86 7.77
CA GLU A 124 13.88 -5.67 8.78
C GLU A 124 13.58 -4.84 10.04
N ALA A 125 14.56 -4.10 10.55
CA ALA A 125 14.38 -3.24 11.72
C ALA A 125 13.24 -2.21 11.51
N ARG A 126 13.15 -1.60 10.33
CA ARG A 126 12.09 -0.64 10.03
C ARG A 126 10.74 -1.31 9.80
N TYR A 127 10.71 -2.43 9.11
CA TYR A 127 9.46 -3.17 8.90
C TYR A 127 8.93 -3.77 10.20
N GLU A 128 9.80 -4.22 11.10
CA GLU A 128 9.41 -4.63 12.44
C GLU A 128 8.68 -3.51 13.18
N GLU A 129 9.22 -2.28 13.15
CA GLU A 129 8.56 -1.11 13.75
C GLU A 129 7.20 -0.82 13.12
N ILE A 130 7.11 -0.81 11.77
CA ILE A 130 5.84 -0.60 11.06
C ILE A 130 4.81 -1.65 11.48
N LEU A 131 5.20 -2.92 11.46
CA LEU A 131 4.32 -4.03 11.76
C LEU A 131 3.89 -4.07 13.24
N HIS A 132 4.76 -3.68 14.17
CA HIS A 132 4.37 -3.49 15.57
C HIS A 132 3.33 -2.37 15.73
N ASN A 133 3.50 -1.24 15.04
CA ASN A 133 2.51 -0.17 15.03
C ASN A 133 1.18 -0.63 14.44
N VAL A 134 1.21 -1.40 13.35
CA VAL A 134 0.01 -2.00 12.74
C VAL A 134 -0.68 -2.95 13.72
N TRP A 135 0.09 -3.86 14.34
CA TRP A 135 -0.44 -4.83 15.28
C TRP A 135 -1.09 -4.17 16.50
N ALA A 136 -0.45 -3.15 17.07
CA ALA A 136 -0.99 -2.40 18.20
C ALA A 136 -2.38 -1.77 17.91
N GLN A 137 -2.66 -1.41 16.65
CA GLN A 137 -3.97 -0.90 16.25
C GLN A 137 -5.02 -1.99 16.05
N ILE A 138 -4.61 -3.21 15.81
CA ILE A 138 -5.49 -4.34 15.46
C ILE A 138 -5.73 -5.28 16.66
N GLU A 139 -4.80 -5.35 17.60
CA GLU A 139 -4.74 -6.38 18.64
C GLU A 139 -6.03 -6.49 19.47
N GLU A 140 -6.63 -5.37 19.87
CA GLU A 140 -7.87 -5.34 20.63
C GLU A 140 -9.07 -5.94 19.88
N ASP A 141 -9.10 -5.76 18.55
CA ASP A 141 -10.16 -6.25 17.69
C ASP A 141 -9.85 -7.63 17.08
N SER A 142 -8.65 -8.16 17.33
CA SER A 142 -8.12 -9.34 16.64
C SER A 142 -9.02 -10.56 16.74
N ASP A 143 -9.73 -10.77 17.85
CA ASP A 143 -10.65 -11.90 18.03
C ASP A 143 -11.87 -11.84 17.09
N LYS A 144 -12.23 -10.64 16.63
CA LYS A 144 -13.34 -10.39 15.70
C LYS A 144 -12.91 -10.52 14.24
N LEU A 145 -11.61 -10.60 13.94
CA LEU A 145 -11.06 -10.67 12.59
C LEU A 145 -10.96 -12.13 12.12
N THR A 146 -12.11 -12.76 11.88
CA THR A 146 -12.16 -14.16 11.47
C THR A 146 -11.66 -14.41 10.05
N SER A 147 -11.73 -13.37 9.18
CA SER A 147 -11.16 -13.42 7.83
C SER A 147 -9.70 -12.94 7.77
N GLY A 148 -9.10 -12.64 8.93
CA GLY A 148 -7.69 -12.29 9.03
C GLY A 148 -7.37 -10.86 8.65
N ILE A 149 -6.12 -10.65 8.20
CA ILE A 149 -5.56 -9.34 7.88
C ILE A 149 -5.12 -9.33 6.42
N ILE A 150 -5.53 -8.32 5.69
CA ILE A 150 -5.25 -8.15 4.28
C ILE A 150 -4.29 -6.97 4.10
N PHE A 151 -3.12 -7.23 3.53
CA PHE A 151 -2.14 -6.21 3.20
C PHE A 151 -2.22 -5.82 1.73
N THR A 152 -2.11 -4.52 1.46
CA THR A 152 -2.05 -3.92 0.12
C THR A 152 -1.12 -2.71 0.12
N GLY A 153 -0.97 -2.07 -1.02
CA GLY A 153 -0.07 -0.94 -1.22
C GLY A 153 1.33 -1.36 -1.63
N GLY A 154 2.12 -0.37 -2.09
CA GLY A 154 3.49 -0.62 -2.56
C GLY A 154 4.43 -1.14 -1.49
N GLY A 155 4.26 -0.68 -0.24
CA GLY A 155 5.06 -1.14 0.91
C GLY A 155 4.81 -2.59 1.27
N ALA A 156 3.61 -3.11 1.01
CA ALA A 156 3.26 -4.50 1.28
C ALA A 156 3.88 -5.51 0.29
N GLN A 157 4.49 -5.03 -0.81
CA GLN A 157 5.10 -5.91 -1.81
C GLN A 157 6.52 -6.35 -1.46
N ILE A 158 7.06 -5.90 -0.34
CA ILE A 158 8.38 -6.34 0.15
C ILE A 158 8.39 -7.86 0.33
N ALA A 159 9.49 -8.51 -0.03
CA ALA A 159 9.63 -9.95 0.13
C ALA A 159 9.63 -10.33 1.62
N ALA A 160 9.10 -11.50 1.94
CA ALA A 160 9.03 -12.05 3.29
C ALA A 160 8.23 -11.22 4.31
N LEU A 161 7.24 -10.41 3.85
CA LEU A 161 6.35 -9.67 4.75
C LEU A 161 5.52 -10.61 5.64
N ASN A 162 5.09 -11.76 5.10
CA ASN A 162 4.35 -12.78 5.86
C ASN A 162 5.15 -13.29 7.06
N GLU A 163 6.42 -13.60 6.81
CA GLU A 163 7.35 -14.12 7.81
C GLU A 163 7.63 -13.06 8.88
N ALA A 164 7.89 -11.81 8.45
CA ALA A 164 8.06 -10.68 9.36
C ALA A 164 6.82 -10.46 10.25
N PHE A 165 5.63 -10.49 9.66
CA PHE A 165 4.41 -10.27 10.43
C PHE A 165 4.11 -11.39 11.43
N LYS A 166 4.49 -12.64 11.14
CA LYS A 166 4.35 -13.77 12.09
C LYS A 166 5.17 -13.55 13.37
N GLN A 167 6.30 -12.87 13.31
CA GLN A 167 7.11 -12.58 14.49
C GLN A 167 6.39 -11.59 15.43
N VAL A 168 5.59 -10.68 14.86
CA VAL A 168 4.85 -9.66 15.60
C VAL A 168 3.47 -10.16 16.02
N ASN A 169 2.81 -10.94 15.17
CA ASN A 169 1.45 -11.44 15.36
C ASN A 169 1.41 -12.66 16.29
N LYS A 170 1.38 -12.42 17.58
CA LYS A 170 1.32 -13.46 18.63
C LYS A 170 0.05 -14.33 18.62
N ARG A 171 -0.98 -13.96 17.84
CA ARG A 171 -2.26 -14.66 17.77
C ARG A 171 -2.42 -15.49 16.50
N ASP A 172 -1.34 -15.65 15.74
CA ASP A 172 -1.28 -16.45 14.50
C ASP A 172 -2.45 -16.18 13.51
N LYS A 173 -2.78 -14.89 13.33
CA LYS A 173 -3.81 -14.50 12.38
C LYS A 173 -3.36 -14.75 10.96
N GLN A 174 -4.25 -15.27 10.15
CA GLN A 174 -4.00 -15.43 8.72
C GLN A 174 -3.82 -14.09 8.06
N ILE A 175 -2.87 -14.02 7.13
CA ILE A 175 -2.64 -12.84 6.33
C ILE A 175 -2.70 -13.15 4.84
N ARG A 176 -3.17 -12.18 4.08
CA ARG A 176 -3.22 -12.20 2.62
C ARG A 176 -2.61 -10.90 2.09
N ILE A 177 -1.65 -11.03 1.20
CA ILE A 177 -1.07 -9.88 0.51
C ILE A 177 -1.75 -9.78 -0.85
N VAL A 178 -2.37 -8.63 -1.12
CA VAL A 178 -2.99 -8.35 -2.41
C VAL A 178 -1.91 -7.84 -3.35
N LYS A 179 -1.73 -8.62 -4.41
CA LYS A 179 -0.89 -8.27 -5.57
C LYS A 179 -1.86 -8.11 -6.71
N GLY A 180 -1.87 -6.95 -7.32
CA GLY A 180 -2.66 -6.81 -8.51
C GLY A 180 -3.81 -5.81 -8.48
N MET A 181 -4.40 -5.69 -9.66
CA MET A 181 -5.56 -4.83 -9.89
C MET A 181 -6.83 -5.50 -9.37
N PRO A 182 -7.84 -4.71 -8.93
CA PRO A 182 -9.18 -5.21 -8.76
C PRO A 182 -9.66 -5.93 -10.03
N ALA A 183 -10.36 -7.06 -9.85
CA ALA A 183 -10.75 -7.96 -10.95
C ALA A 183 -11.63 -7.31 -12.04
N ASP A 184 -12.30 -6.21 -11.69
CA ASP A 184 -13.26 -5.51 -12.58
C ASP A 184 -12.58 -4.49 -13.52
N ILE A 185 -11.24 -4.35 -13.45
CA ILE A 185 -10.50 -3.42 -14.31
C ILE A 185 -9.95 -4.16 -15.53
N CYS A 186 -10.49 -3.81 -16.71
CA CYS A 186 -9.95 -4.22 -17.99
C CYS A 186 -9.15 -3.08 -18.63
N MET A 187 -7.89 -3.34 -18.98
CA MET A 187 -7.06 -2.39 -19.73
C MET A 187 -7.38 -2.44 -21.21
N THR A 188 -7.74 -1.31 -21.78
CA THR A 188 -8.05 -1.18 -23.23
C THR A 188 -6.86 -0.67 -24.04
N SER A 189 -5.76 -0.28 -23.39
CA SER A 189 -4.58 0.27 -24.05
C SER A 189 -3.34 -0.61 -23.82
N THR A 190 -2.32 -0.41 -24.67
CA THR A 190 -1.00 -1.04 -24.54
C THR A 190 -0.15 -0.43 -23.40
N THR A 191 -0.69 0.53 -22.67
CA THR A 191 0.01 1.15 -21.54
C THR A 191 0.08 0.15 -20.38
N TYR A 192 1.29 -0.23 -20.01
CA TYR A 192 1.54 -1.14 -18.90
C TYR A 192 1.31 -0.40 -17.56
N ILE A 193 0.37 -0.88 -16.77
CA ILE A 193 0.22 -0.50 -15.36
C ILE A 193 0.83 -1.62 -14.53
N PRO A 194 1.85 -1.35 -13.69
CA PRO A 194 2.47 -2.39 -12.87
C PRO A 194 1.47 -3.04 -11.91
N ASP A 195 1.41 -4.36 -11.94
CA ASP A 195 0.59 -5.18 -11.05
C ASP A 195 1.32 -5.41 -9.71
N ASN A 196 1.57 -4.32 -8.97
CA ASN A 196 2.40 -4.32 -7.77
C ASN A 196 1.78 -3.56 -6.58
N GLY A 197 0.47 -3.36 -6.58
CA GLY A 197 -0.24 -2.68 -5.50
C GLY A 197 -0.03 -1.16 -5.40
N ARG A 198 0.92 -0.58 -6.14
CA ARG A 198 1.20 0.88 -6.10
C ARG A 198 0.05 1.72 -6.63
N THR A 199 -0.73 1.18 -7.56
CA THR A 199 -1.85 1.87 -8.22
C THR A 199 -3.21 1.50 -7.64
N SER A 200 -3.28 0.63 -6.64
CA SER A 200 -4.53 0.11 -6.08
C SER A 200 -5.48 1.22 -5.63
N ASN A 201 -4.97 2.27 -5.01
CA ASN A 201 -5.77 3.41 -4.55
C ASN A 201 -6.38 4.19 -5.71
N ILE A 202 -5.60 4.50 -6.75
CA ILE A 202 -6.08 5.22 -7.94
C ILE A 202 -7.13 4.39 -8.68
N LEU A 203 -6.86 3.10 -8.85
CA LEU A 203 -7.76 2.20 -9.56
C LEU A 203 -9.07 2.01 -8.80
N SER A 204 -9.03 1.91 -7.46
CA SER A 204 -10.24 1.83 -6.65
C SER A 204 -11.08 3.10 -6.72
N LEU A 205 -10.47 4.28 -6.75
CA LEU A 205 -11.17 5.54 -6.96
C LEU A 205 -11.84 5.61 -8.34
N LEU A 206 -11.15 5.14 -9.39
CA LEU A 206 -11.70 5.10 -10.75
C LEU A 206 -12.91 4.16 -10.85
N LEU A 207 -12.92 3.04 -10.14
CA LEU A 207 -14.05 2.10 -10.12
C LEU A 207 -15.30 2.68 -9.44
N HIS A 208 -15.12 3.61 -8.52
CA HIS A 208 -16.21 4.20 -7.73
C HIS A 208 -16.64 5.57 -8.24
N GLY A 209 -15.92 6.16 -9.19
CA GLY A 209 -16.29 7.41 -9.83
C GLY A 209 -17.29 7.18 -10.96
N ASP A 210 -18.59 7.26 -10.66
CA ASP A 210 -19.67 7.06 -11.63
C ASP A 210 -20.20 8.35 -12.22
N GLN A 211 -19.73 9.52 -11.76
CA GLN A 211 -20.14 10.82 -12.30
C GLN A 211 -19.17 11.31 -13.36
N ASN A 212 -19.68 11.54 -14.56
CA ASN A 212 -18.91 12.15 -15.63
C ASN A 212 -18.82 13.66 -15.43
N CYS A 213 -17.64 14.18 -15.09
CA CYS A 213 -17.39 15.61 -14.95
C CYS A 213 -17.35 16.38 -16.28
N VAL A 214 -17.43 15.68 -17.41
CA VAL A 214 -17.51 16.34 -18.73
C VAL A 214 -18.96 16.71 -19.01
N ILE A 215 -19.26 18.00 -18.97
CA ILE A 215 -20.54 18.53 -19.46
C ILE A 215 -20.50 18.41 -20.98
N TYR A 216 -21.16 17.39 -21.52
CA TYR A 216 -21.41 17.34 -22.94
C TYR A 216 -22.43 18.43 -23.27
N GLN A 217 -21.96 19.56 -23.82
CA GLN A 217 -22.88 20.53 -24.45
C GLN A 217 -23.56 19.81 -25.62
N THR A 218 -24.87 19.70 -25.56
CA THR A 218 -25.65 19.24 -26.71
C THR A 218 -25.43 20.19 -27.89
N GLU A 219 -25.55 19.70 -29.12
CA GLU A 219 -25.41 20.55 -30.31
C GLU A 219 -26.33 21.78 -30.25
N ALA A 220 -27.53 21.62 -29.68
CA ALA A 220 -28.47 22.72 -29.44
C ALA A 220 -27.98 23.79 -28.49
N GLU A 221 -27.16 23.42 -27.47
CA GLU A 221 -26.55 24.40 -26.54
C GLU A 221 -25.32 25.09 -27.16
N LYS A 222 -24.65 24.46 -28.12
CA LYS A 222 -23.56 25.09 -28.89
C LYS A 222 -24.08 26.15 -29.86
N GLU A 223 -25.25 25.89 -30.47
CA GLU A 223 -25.90 26.85 -31.39
C GLU A 223 -26.52 28.05 -30.66
N ALA A 224 -26.92 27.89 -29.40
CA ALA A 224 -27.48 28.99 -28.61
C ALA A 224 -26.44 30.00 -28.08
N ASN A 225 -25.16 29.68 -28.14
CA ASN A 225 -24.03 30.48 -27.64
C ASN A 225 -23.22 31.13 -28.80
N VAL A 226 -23.71 31.08 -30.04
CA VAL A 226 -23.20 31.77 -31.22
C VAL A 226 -24.11 32.96 -31.57
#